data_407e2ff1c79e1c7e5231763de61dd09c
#
_entry.id   407e2ff1c79e1c7e5231763de61dd09c
#
_cell.length_a   1.000
_cell.length_b   1.000
_cell.length_c   1.000
_cell.angle_alpha   90.00
_cell.angle_beta   90.00
_cell.angle_gamma   90.00
#
_symmetry.space_group_name_H-M   'P 1'
#
loop_
_entity.id
_entity.type
_entity.pdbx_description
1 polymer ?
#
loop_
_entity_poly.entity_id
_entity_poly.type
_entity_poly.pdbx_seq_one_letter_code
_entity_poly.pdbx_strand_id
1 'polypeptide(L)'
;MFSNRQQPSPMPSHRYRDVHRRVTVVDQERRWPTATFTAAPLWVPVDLRDGNQALAEPMDPHRKRRMFDLLVSMGYKEIEVGYPSASRADFDFVRSLVGTVPEDVTIVVFTAARADLIEQTFASVEGLPDVVVHMYTATAPTWREVVLGHSRDALRRLIFESGERIARTAGDRSGVRFEFSPEVFNLTEPDYVLEICNGMSRVWDASADRPVIHNLPATVEISSPNVYADQIEYMHRHLDRRDSVILSVHPHNDRGTGVACAELAVLAGAQRVEGCLFGNGERTGNVDLVTLALNLHAQGIDPMIDFSDIDEIRRTVEYCNRIDVHERHPYAGDLVYTAFSGTHQDAIKKGMVHHRIEADRLGVDPDLAPWAVPYLPIDPADVGRDYDAVIRVNSQSGKGGIAYLLSVDHGLELPRRLQIDFARVVQHDTDSTGTEISSKEIWTLFEDNYIRTGRRTLVAWSIDADSTLSVTLADDDGEHHHSAVGTGPVDALAQILGVEVLGLSQHSTTDGSDSGAATYVEVRRGGRSAWGVGIDGSVVASSLNALLSAANNLV
;
A
#
# COMPACT_ATOMS: atom_id res chain seq x y z
N MET A 1 23.16 31.41 -13.59
CA MET A 1 23.48 30.01 -13.90
C MET A 1 23.50 29.25 -12.59
N PHE A 2 22.64 28.21 -12.41
CA PHE A 2 22.67 27.38 -11.19
C PHE A 2 23.93 26.53 -11.21
N SER A 3 24.77 26.63 -10.20
CA SER A 3 25.96 25.77 -10.06
C SER A 3 25.76 24.80 -8.89
N ASN A 4 25.91 23.51 -9.17
CA ASN A 4 25.92 22.48 -8.14
C ASN A 4 27.20 22.59 -7.31
N ARG A 5 27.07 22.83 -6.01
CA ARG A 5 28.19 22.97 -5.07
C ARG A 5 28.61 21.64 -4.42
N GLN A 6 27.91 20.54 -4.73
CA GLN A 6 28.27 19.22 -4.24
C GLN A 6 29.63 18.80 -4.82
N GLN A 7 30.45 18.19 -3.98
CA GLN A 7 31.75 17.66 -4.39
C GLN A 7 31.61 16.20 -4.85
N PRO A 8 32.44 15.74 -5.77
CA PRO A 8 32.51 14.34 -6.15
C PRO A 8 32.72 13.45 -4.92
N SER A 9 31.99 12.35 -4.83
CA SER A 9 32.19 11.36 -3.75
C SER A 9 33.38 10.44 -4.03
N PRO A 10 33.94 9.78 -3.00
CA PRO A 10 34.97 8.76 -3.20
C PRO A 10 34.41 7.44 -3.78
N MET A 11 33.12 7.35 -4.03
CA MET A 11 32.47 6.14 -4.55
C MET A 11 32.98 5.80 -5.96
N PRO A 12 33.34 4.53 -6.25
CA PRO A 12 33.94 4.13 -7.51
C PRO A 12 32.90 3.99 -8.66
N SER A 13 32.07 5.02 -8.85
CA SER A 13 30.97 5.02 -9.83
C SER A 13 31.43 4.79 -11.28
N HIS A 14 32.69 5.14 -11.60
CA HIS A 14 33.29 4.91 -12.93
C HIS A 14 33.30 3.44 -13.36
N ARG A 15 33.32 2.49 -12.39
CA ARG A 15 33.32 1.04 -12.67
C ARG A 15 32.01 0.57 -13.36
N TYR A 16 30.93 1.30 -13.20
CA TYR A 16 29.58 0.93 -13.68
C TYR A 16 29.14 1.73 -14.89
N ARG A 17 29.98 2.66 -15.37
CA ARG A 17 29.62 3.62 -16.42
C ARG A 17 29.12 2.96 -17.71
N ASP A 18 29.70 1.85 -18.09
CA ASP A 18 29.43 1.22 -19.38
C ASP A 18 28.49 0.02 -19.29
N VAL A 19 28.10 -0.39 -18.08
CA VAL A 19 27.23 -1.57 -17.89
C VAL A 19 25.87 -1.36 -18.55
N HIS A 20 25.24 -0.22 -18.32
CA HIS A 20 23.93 0.13 -18.89
C HIS A 20 23.97 0.51 -20.38
N ARG A 21 25.16 0.75 -20.94
CA ARG A 21 25.35 1.09 -22.35
C ARG A 21 25.57 -0.13 -23.26
N ARG A 22 25.70 -1.32 -22.67
CA ARG A 22 26.00 -2.56 -23.42
C ARG A 22 24.92 -2.94 -24.42
N VAL A 23 23.66 -2.64 -24.08
CA VAL A 23 22.53 -2.87 -24.95
C VAL A 23 21.78 -1.56 -25.15
N THR A 24 21.93 -0.98 -26.34
CA THR A 24 21.19 0.21 -26.74
C THR A 24 20.34 -0.13 -27.95
N VAL A 25 19.06 0.10 -27.87
CA VAL A 25 18.15 0.04 -29.00
C VAL A 25 18.11 1.44 -29.61
N VAL A 26 18.57 1.54 -30.86
CA VAL A 26 18.52 2.80 -31.59
C VAL A 26 17.24 2.81 -32.43
N ASP A 27 16.11 3.02 -31.79
CA ASP A 27 14.88 3.40 -32.49
C ASP A 27 14.62 4.88 -32.19
N GLN A 28 14.50 5.69 -33.22
CA GLN A 28 14.38 7.15 -33.09
C GLN A 28 12.94 7.61 -32.84
N GLU A 29 11.95 6.74 -32.98
CA GLU A 29 10.53 7.07 -32.81
C GLU A 29 9.91 6.28 -31.66
N ARG A 30 10.15 6.71 -30.43
CA ARG A 30 9.46 6.19 -29.26
C ARG A 30 7.97 6.55 -29.32
N ARG A 31 7.09 5.56 -29.19
CA ARG A 31 5.63 5.77 -29.12
C ARG A 31 5.10 5.57 -27.71
N TRP A 32 5.74 4.70 -26.92
CA TRP A 32 5.33 4.39 -25.57
C TRP A 32 5.18 5.63 -24.65
N PRO A 33 5.95 6.73 -24.75
CA PRO A 33 5.79 7.88 -23.83
C PRO A 33 4.47 8.62 -23.98
N THR A 34 3.77 8.45 -25.09
CA THR A 34 2.46 9.06 -25.35
C THR A 34 1.31 8.06 -25.27
N ALA A 35 1.60 6.79 -25.02
CA ALA A 35 0.61 5.75 -24.81
C ALA A 35 -0.07 5.90 -23.45
N THR A 36 -1.30 5.41 -23.34
CA THR A 36 -2.07 5.39 -22.09
C THR A 36 -2.62 3.99 -21.87
N PHE A 37 -2.80 3.61 -20.63
CA PHE A 37 -3.48 2.37 -20.31
C PHE A 37 -4.93 2.41 -20.75
N THR A 38 -5.40 1.35 -21.40
CA THR A 38 -6.79 1.16 -21.81
C THR A 38 -7.44 -0.06 -21.16
N ALA A 39 -6.63 -0.99 -20.67
CA ALA A 39 -7.03 -2.20 -19.98
C ALA A 39 -5.86 -2.73 -19.13
N ALA A 40 -6.15 -3.60 -18.16
CA ALA A 40 -5.13 -4.33 -17.44
C ALA A 40 -4.41 -5.34 -18.36
N PRO A 41 -3.13 -5.65 -18.12
CA PRO A 41 -2.44 -6.74 -18.78
C PRO A 41 -2.96 -8.10 -18.27
N LEU A 42 -2.59 -9.18 -18.93
CA LEU A 42 -2.71 -10.52 -18.38
C LEU A 42 -1.72 -10.67 -17.22
N TRP A 43 -2.19 -11.14 -16.08
CA TRP A 43 -1.41 -11.29 -14.87
C TRP A 43 -0.95 -12.72 -14.67
N VAL A 44 0.32 -12.90 -14.30
CA VAL A 44 0.85 -14.21 -13.91
C VAL A 44 1.63 -14.09 -12.61
N PRO A 45 1.04 -14.49 -11.49
CA PRO A 45 1.79 -14.60 -10.25
C PRO A 45 2.78 -15.76 -10.34
N VAL A 46 4.04 -15.46 -10.02
CA VAL A 46 5.15 -16.41 -9.96
C VAL A 46 5.59 -16.71 -8.52
N ASP A 47 4.75 -16.40 -7.55
CA ASP A 47 4.98 -16.60 -6.11
C ASP A 47 5.35 -18.05 -5.77
N LEU A 48 4.72 -19.01 -6.42
CA LEU A 48 4.93 -20.45 -6.17
C LEU A 48 6.17 -21.03 -6.85
N ARG A 49 6.78 -20.30 -7.79
CA ARG A 49 8.01 -20.69 -8.46
C ARG A 49 9.16 -19.74 -8.09
N ASP A 50 9.23 -18.55 -8.68
CA ASP A 50 10.34 -17.61 -8.53
C ASP A 50 10.36 -16.98 -7.12
N GLY A 51 9.18 -16.64 -6.61
CA GLY A 51 9.02 -16.19 -5.23
C GLY A 51 9.44 -17.26 -4.23
N ASN A 52 8.97 -18.51 -4.42
CA ASN A 52 9.25 -19.63 -3.52
C ASN A 52 10.72 -20.06 -3.52
N GLN A 53 11.40 -20.04 -4.69
CA GLN A 53 12.81 -20.43 -4.78
C GLN A 53 13.74 -19.48 -4.02
N ALA A 54 13.33 -18.23 -3.82
CA ALA A 54 14.09 -17.19 -3.12
C ALA A 54 13.90 -17.20 -1.60
N LEU A 55 13.00 -18.03 -1.08
CA LEU A 55 12.75 -18.11 0.37
C LEU A 55 13.87 -18.90 1.07
N ALA A 56 14.35 -18.38 2.20
CA ALA A 56 15.28 -19.11 3.06
C ALA A 56 14.70 -20.46 3.51
N GLU A 57 13.38 -20.52 3.67
CA GLU A 57 12.61 -21.72 3.97
C GLU A 57 11.48 -21.86 2.95
N PRO A 58 11.71 -22.60 1.83
CA PRO A 58 10.70 -22.81 0.80
C PRO A 58 9.37 -23.30 1.37
N MET A 59 8.27 -22.96 0.71
CA MET A 59 6.93 -23.33 1.15
C MET A 59 6.77 -24.87 1.15
N ASP A 60 6.28 -25.39 2.26
CA ASP A 60 5.78 -26.77 2.33
C ASP A 60 4.48 -26.92 1.49
N PRO A 61 4.00 -28.16 1.23
CA PRO A 61 2.81 -28.37 0.41
C PRO A 61 1.55 -27.65 0.91
N HIS A 62 1.41 -27.47 2.24
CA HIS A 62 0.25 -26.79 2.81
C HIS A 62 0.29 -25.28 2.51
N ARG A 63 1.46 -24.64 2.71
CA ARG A 63 1.64 -23.22 2.37
C ARG A 63 1.52 -22.98 0.87
N LYS A 64 2.07 -23.89 0.02
CA LYS A 64 1.88 -23.80 -1.44
C LYS A 64 0.42 -23.88 -1.83
N ARG A 65 -0.34 -24.81 -1.24
CA ARG A 65 -1.78 -24.94 -1.51
C ARG A 65 -2.52 -23.69 -1.06
N ARG A 66 -2.24 -23.14 0.11
CA ARG A 66 -2.87 -21.92 0.61
C ARG A 66 -2.57 -20.72 -0.28
N MET A 67 -1.33 -20.56 -0.74
CA MET A 67 -0.97 -19.51 -1.70
C MET A 67 -1.71 -19.69 -3.02
N PHE A 68 -1.77 -20.91 -3.57
CA PHE A 68 -2.51 -21.20 -4.79
C PHE A 68 -4.00 -20.85 -4.66
N ASP A 69 -4.64 -21.26 -3.57
CA ASP A 69 -6.06 -20.98 -3.32
C ASP A 69 -6.33 -19.47 -3.17
N LEU A 70 -5.42 -18.73 -2.53
CA LEU A 70 -5.48 -17.28 -2.47
C LEU A 70 -5.44 -16.67 -3.89
N LEU A 71 -4.45 -17.03 -4.70
CA LEU A 71 -4.29 -16.50 -6.05
C LEU A 71 -5.52 -16.77 -6.92
N VAL A 72 -6.09 -17.98 -6.82
CA VAL A 72 -7.35 -18.32 -7.50
C VAL A 72 -8.51 -17.46 -7.01
N SER A 73 -8.65 -17.29 -5.70
CA SER A 73 -9.75 -16.50 -5.11
C SER A 73 -9.68 -15.02 -5.47
N MET A 74 -8.46 -14.48 -5.65
CA MET A 74 -8.24 -13.11 -6.13
C MET A 74 -8.60 -12.91 -7.61
N GLY A 75 -8.78 -13.99 -8.39
CA GLY A 75 -9.16 -13.92 -9.80
C GLY A 75 -8.03 -14.16 -10.81
N TYR A 76 -6.84 -14.55 -10.39
CA TYR A 76 -5.76 -14.92 -11.32
C TYR A 76 -6.15 -16.13 -12.18
N LYS A 77 -5.84 -16.06 -13.49
CA LYS A 77 -6.22 -17.06 -14.50
C LYS A 77 -5.04 -17.81 -15.11
N GLU A 78 -3.84 -17.31 -14.98
CA GLU A 78 -2.59 -18.03 -15.26
C GLU A 78 -1.70 -17.97 -14.02
N ILE A 79 -1.22 -19.11 -13.51
CA ILE A 79 -0.43 -19.19 -12.26
C ILE A 79 0.78 -20.07 -12.49
N GLU A 80 1.99 -19.54 -12.30
CA GLU A 80 3.22 -20.31 -12.38
C GLU A 80 3.50 -21.01 -11.05
N VAL A 81 3.35 -22.34 -11.05
CA VAL A 81 3.23 -23.14 -9.82
C VAL A 81 4.51 -23.83 -9.38
N GLY A 82 5.55 -23.87 -10.22
CA GLY A 82 6.81 -24.49 -9.83
C GLY A 82 7.72 -24.88 -10.99
N TYR A 83 8.87 -25.46 -10.62
CA TYR A 83 9.87 -26.03 -11.52
C TYR A 83 9.95 -27.55 -11.28
N PRO A 84 8.98 -28.32 -11.83
CA PRO A 84 8.77 -29.73 -11.45
C PRO A 84 9.94 -30.65 -11.82
N SER A 85 10.76 -30.27 -12.79
CA SER A 85 11.94 -31.05 -13.15
C SER A 85 13.18 -30.74 -12.30
N ALA A 86 13.18 -29.65 -11.54
CA ALA A 86 14.29 -29.31 -10.63
C ALA A 86 14.08 -29.82 -9.20
N SER A 87 12.82 -30.02 -8.78
CA SER A 87 12.48 -30.36 -7.41
C SER A 87 11.38 -31.42 -7.35
N ARG A 88 11.60 -32.47 -6.52
CA ARG A 88 10.56 -33.48 -6.25
C ARG A 88 9.34 -32.85 -5.56
N ALA A 89 9.56 -31.89 -4.68
CA ALA A 89 8.46 -31.17 -4.01
C ALA A 89 7.59 -30.40 -5.00
N ASP A 90 8.21 -29.74 -6.00
CA ASP A 90 7.48 -29.05 -7.05
C ASP A 90 6.73 -30.03 -7.96
N PHE A 91 7.38 -31.15 -8.32
CA PHE A 91 6.73 -32.20 -9.09
C PHE A 91 5.48 -32.73 -8.39
N ASP A 92 5.60 -33.09 -7.12
CA ASP A 92 4.50 -33.64 -6.32
C ASP A 92 3.40 -32.57 -6.11
N PHE A 93 3.76 -31.30 -5.95
CA PHE A 93 2.79 -30.22 -5.85
C PHE A 93 2.00 -30.07 -7.16
N VAL A 94 2.66 -30.00 -8.31
CA VAL A 94 1.97 -29.95 -9.62
C VAL A 94 1.03 -31.15 -9.79
N ARG A 95 1.48 -32.35 -9.43
CA ARG A 95 0.62 -33.55 -9.46
C ARG A 95 -0.61 -33.45 -8.56
N SER A 96 -0.48 -32.79 -7.40
CA SER A 96 -1.59 -32.60 -6.46
C SER A 96 -2.69 -31.66 -6.97
N LEU A 97 -2.40 -30.87 -8.00
CA LEU A 97 -3.35 -29.95 -8.62
C LEU A 97 -4.31 -30.66 -9.60
N VAL A 98 -3.97 -31.86 -10.06
CA VAL A 98 -4.82 -32.62 -11.00
C VAL A 98 -6.20 -32.89 -10.41
N GLY A 99 -7.24 -32.47 -11.12
CA GLY A 99 -8.64 -32.60 -10.70
C GLY A 99 -9.09 -31.61 -9.62
N THR A 100 -8.24 -30.64 -9.25
CA THR A 100 -8.58 -29.59 -8.25
C THR A 100 -8.44 -28.17 -8.78
N VAL A 101 -7.85 -27.99 -9.96
CA VAL A 101 -7.74 -26.68 -10.62
C VAL A 101 -9.10 -26.28 -11.19
N PRO A 102 -9.57 -25.05 -10.99
CA PRO A 102 -10.77 -24.53 -11.67
C PRO A 102 -10.62 -24.60 -13.19
N GLU A 103 -11.73 -24.81 -13.91
CA GLU A 103 -11.74 -24.98 -15.37
C GLU A 103 -11.22 -23.75 -16.14
N ASP A 104 -11.29 -22.57 -15.52
CA ASP A 104 -10.87 -21.29 -16.11
C ASP A 104 -9.47 -20.84 -15.66
N VAL A 105 -8.70 -21.72 -14.99
CA VAL A 105 -7.33 -21.45 -14.53
C VAL A 105 -6.32 -22.30 -15.28
N THR A 106 -5.34 -21.66 -15.88
CA THR A 106 -4.23 -22.30 -16.59
C THR A 106 -3.01 -22.44 -15.66
N ILE A 107 -2.43 -23.61 -15.62
CA ILE A 107 -1.20 -23.91 -14.87
C ILE A 107 0.02 -23.63 -15.74
N VAL A 108 0.93 -22.79 -15.25
CA VAL A 108 2.24 -22.55 -15.89
C VAL A 108 3.31 -23.34 -15.16
N VAL A 109 4.12 -24.10 -15.89
CA VAL A 109 5.24 -24.89 -15.34
C VAL A 109 6.54 -24.54 -16.05
N PHE A 110 7.60 -24.33 -15.24
CA PHE A 110 8.89 -23.85 -15.69
C PHE A 110 9.83 -25.01 -16.03
N THR A 111 10.62 -24.89 -17.10
CA THR A 111 11.61 -25.91 -17.50
C THR A 111 12.81 -25.28 -18.24
N ALA A 112 14.02 -25.77 -17.96
CA ALA A 112 15.19 -25.39 -18.75
C ALA A 112 15.16 -26.04 -20.16
N ALA A 113 15.86 -25.44 -21.11
CA ALA A 113 16.08 -25.96 -22.46
C ALA A 113 16.98 -27.20 -22.43
N ARG A 114 16.51 -28.30 -21.85
CA ARG A 114 17.22 -29.57 -21.64
C ARG A 114 16.26 -30.74 -21.74
N ALA A 115 16.62 -31.75 -22.54
CA ALA A 115 15.73 -32.84 -22.95
C ALA A 115 15.11 -33.61 -21.77
N ASP A 116 15.93 -34.02 -20.80
CA ASP A 116 15.52 -34.77 -19.62
C ASP A 116 14.57 -33.96 -18.72
N LEU A 117 14.82 -32.66 -18.57
CA LEU A 117 13.96 -31.79 -17.76
C LEU A 117 12.62 -31.51 -18.45
N ILE A 118 12.60 -31.37 -19.77
CA ILE A 118 11.36 -31.22 -20.55
C ILE A 118 10.46 -32.45 -20.36
N GLU A 119 11.01 -33.68 -20.50
CA GLU A 119 10.25 -34.92 -20.33
C GLU A 119 9.65 -35.05 -18.92
N GLN A 120 10.44 -34.70 -17.90
CA GLN A 120 9.97 -34.73 -16.50
C GLN A 120 8.88 -33.66 -16.24
N THR A 121 9.02 -32.49 -16.86
CA THR A 121 7.99 -31.43 -16.77
C THR A 121 6.68 -31.90 -17.38
N PHE A 122 6.69 -32.52 -18.56
CA PHE A 122 5.47 -33.07 -19.15
C PHE A 122 4.83 -34.18 -18.32
N ALA A 123 5.65 -35.03 -17.68
CA ALA A 123 5.14 -36.04 -16.76
C ALA A 123 4.42 -35.44 -15.54
N SER A 124 4.86 -34.27 -15.08
CA SER A 124 4.22 -33.58 -13.94
C SER A 124 2.83 -33.04 -14.26
N VAL A 125 2.59 -32.60 -15.50
CA VAL A 125 1.33 -31.97 -15.94
C VAL A 125 0.37 -32.95 -16.62
N GLU A 126 0.63 -34.23 -16.59
CA GLU A 126 -0.28 -35.22 -17.16
C GLU A 126 -1.64 -35.16 -16.42
N GLY A 127 -2.73 -35.03 -17.17
CA GLY A 127 -4.10 -34.97 -16.63
C GLY A 127 -4.56 -33.54 -16.26
N LEU A 128 -3.72 -32.52 -16.34
CA LEU A 128 -4.15 -31.14 -16.27
C LEU A 128 -4.76 -30.70 -17.61
N PRO A 129 -5.93 -30.01 -17.62
CA PRO A 129 -6.62 -29.65 -18.88
C PRO A 129 -5.87 -28.57 -19.66
N ASP A 130 -5.49 -27.46 -19.00
CA ASP A 130 -4.86 -26.31 -19.59
C ASP A 130 -3.51 -26.01 -18.93
N VAL A 131 -2.46 -25.97 -19.74
CA VAL A 131 -1.07 -25.85 -19.29
C VAL A 131 -0.29 -24.93 -20.22
N VAL A 132 0.55 -24.07 -19.65
CA VAL A 132 1.65 -23.40 -20.34
C VAL A 132 2.96 -24.06 -19.93
N VAL A 133 3.70 -24.57 -20.92
CA VAL A 133 5.07 -25.05 -20.70
C VAL A 133 6.04 -23.92 -20.98
N HIS A 134 6.62 -23.37 -19.92
CA HIS A 134 7.51 -22.21 -19.94
C HIS A 134 8.97 -22.66 -20.00
N MET A 135 9.57 -22.59 -21.19
CA MET A 135 10.98 -22.93 -21.40
C MET A 135 11.88 -21.70 -21.29
N TYR A 136 13.02 -21.85 -20.65
CA TYR A 136 14.02 -20.78 -20.56
C TYR A 136 15.44 -21.24 -20.86
N THR A 137 16.29 -20.29 -21.22
CA THR A 137 17.74 -20.38 -21.20
C THR A 137 18.36 -19.00 -21.22
N ALA A 138 19.51 -18.82 -20.54
CA ALA A 138 20.19 -17.52 -20.49
C ALA A 138 20.87 -17.19 -21.84
N THR A 139 20.65 -15.99 -22.35
CA THR A 139 21.05 -15.58 -23.71
C THR A 139 22.06 -14.46 -23.76
N ALA A 140 22.23 -13.69 -22.67
CA ALA A 140 23.20 -12.60 -22.63
C ALA A 140 24.67 -13.08 -22.80
N PRO A 141 25.57 -12.28 -23.41
CA PRO A 141 26.92 -12.70 -23.78
C PRO A 141 27.69 -13.40 -22.66
N THR A 142 27.77 -12.79 -21.49
CA THR A 142 28.51 -13.37 -20.36
C THR A 142 27.91 -14.70 -19.90
N TRP A 143 26.56 -14.83 -19.85
CA TRP A 143 25.90 -16.06 -19.45
C TRP A 143 26.09 -17.17 -20.49
N ARG A 144 25.86 -16.88 -21.77
CA ARG A 144 25.99 -17.91 -22.80
C ARG A 144 27.42 -18.37 -23.02
N GLU A 145 28.40 -17.44 -22.99
CA GLU A 145 29.79 -17.76 -23.33
C GLU A 145 30.61 -18.24 -22.13
N VAL A 146 30.42 -17.61 -20.94
CA VAL A 146 31.22 -17.94 -19.75
C VAL A 146 30.52 -18.99 -18.90
N VAL A 147 29.20 -18.86 -18.66
CA VAL A 147 28.46 -19.76 -17.77
C VAL A 147 28.05 -21.04 -18.50
N LEU A 148 27.42 -20.91 -19.68
CA LEU A 148 26.93 -22.06 -20.46
C LEU A 148 27.98 -22.64 -21.42
N GLY A 149 29.03 -21.89 -21.77
CA GLY A 149 30.09 -22.33 -22.71
C GLY A 149 29.60 -22.43 -24.16
N HIS A 150 28.57 -21.66 -24.56
CA HIS A 150 27.97 -21.73 -25.89
C HIS A 150 28.25 -20.47 -26.72
N SER A 151 28.54 -20.66 -28.01
CA SER A 151 28.43 -19.58 -28.99
C SER A 151 26.96 -19.25 -29.31
N ARG A 152 26.69 -18.09 -29.91
CA ARG A 152 25.33 -17.73 -30.40
C ARG A 152 24.69 -18.85 -31.19
N ASP A 153 25.44 -19.43 -32.18
CA ASP A 153 24.91 -20.51 -33.03
C ASP A 153 24.65 -21.81 -32.25
N ALA A 154 25.50 -22.15 -31.32
CA ALA A 154 25.31 -23.37 -30.51
C ALA A 154 24.07 -23.21 -29.59
N LEU A 155 23.92 -22.07 -28.94
CA LEU A 155 22.78 -21.78 -28.08
C LEU A 155 21.49 -21.70 -28.90
N ARG A 156 21.49 -21.06 -30.08
CA ARG A 156 20.35 -21.03 -30.99
C ARG A 156 19.87 -22.43 -31.38
N ARG A 157 20.78 -23.32 -31.74
CA ARG A 157 20.44 -24.73 -32.02
C ARG A 157 19.80 -25.42 -30.83
N LEU A 158 20.39 -25.27 -29.64
CA LEU A 158 19.86 -25.84 -28.39
C LEU A 158 18.42 -25.36 -28.15
N ILE A 159 18.16 -24.05 -28.31
CA ILE A 159 16.82 -23.46 -28.13
C ILE A 159 15.82 -24.10 -29.10
N PHE A 160 16.14 -24.17 -30.38
CA PHE A 160 15.21 -24.70 -31.39
C PHE A 160 15.00 -26.20 -31.23
N GLU A 161 16.04 -26.99 -30.99
CA GLU A 161 15.94 -28.44 -30.73
C GLU A 161 15.08 -28.72 -29.48
N SER A 162 15.22 -27.90 -28.42
CA SER A 162 14.40 -28.00 -27.21
C SER A 162 12.94 -27.60 -27.46
N GLY A 163 12.71 -26.55 -28.24
CA GLY A 163 11.37 -26.14 -28.67
C GLY A 163 10.66 -27.21 -29.51
N GLU A 164 11.37 -27.83 -30.46
CA GLU A 164 10.85 -28.97 -31.24
C GLU A 164 10.53 -30.18 -30.36
N ARG A 165 11.36 -30.44 -29.33
CA ARG A 165 11.09 -31.50 -28.36
C ARG A 165 9.81 -31.22 -27.59
N ILE A 166 9.62 -30.00 -27.09
CA ILE A 166 8.40 -29.57 -26.39
C ILE A 166 7.19 -29.80 -27.29
N ALA A 167 7.23 -29.35 -28.55
CA ALA A 167 6.13 -29.51 -29.48
C ALA A 167 5.81 -31.00 -29.74
N ARG A 168 6.84 -31.83 -29.97
CA ARG A 168 6.67 -33.28 -30.16
C ARG A 168 6.09 -33.97 -28.90
N THR A 169 6.54 -33.61 -27.71
CA THR A 169 6.07 -34.22 -26.45
C THR A 169 4.63 -33.80 -26.14
N ALA A 170 4.26 -32.56 -26.47
CA ALA A 170 2.89 -32.09 -26.36
C ALA A 170 1.93 -32.81 -27.32
N GLY A 171 2.42 -33.17 -28.53
CA GLY A 171 1.61 -33.81 -29.57
C GLY A 171 0.39 -32.96 -29.95
N ASP A 172 -0.76 -33.61 -30.13
CA ASP A 172 -2.03 -32.98 -30.47
C ASP A 172 -2.86 -32.52 -29.27
N ARG A 173 -2.25 -32.42 -28.08
CA ARG A 173 -2.94 -32.02 -26.85
C ARG A 173 -3.39 -30.55 -26.94
N SER A 174 -4.70 -30.31 -27.01
CA SER A 174 -5.31 -29.02 -27.30
C SER A 174 -5.11 -27.97 -26.20
N GLY A 175 -5.01 -28.38 -24.94
CA GLY A 175 -4.85 -27.47 -23.78
C GLY A 175 -3.40 -27.09 -23.46
N VAL A 176 -2.42 -27.37 -24.36
CA VAL A 176 -1.00 -27.05 -24.10
C VAL A 176 -0.58 -25.85 -24.94
N ARG A 177 -0.18 -24.77 -24.27
CA ARG A 177 0.45 -23.58 -24.86
C ARG A 177 1.94 -23.53 -24.50
N PHE A 178 2.69 -22.73 -25.22
CA PHE A 178 4.14 -22.66 -25.11
C PHE A 178 4.61 -21.26 -24.79
N GLU A 179 5.57 -21.19 -23.90
CA GLU A 179 6.24 -19.96 -23.50
C GLU A 179 7.76 -20.11 -23.59
N PHE A 180 8.43 -19.07 -24.06
CA PHE A 180 9.88 -19.00 -24.12
C PHE A 180 10.40 -17.72 -23.48
N SER A 181 11.32 -17.88 -22.51
CA SER A 181 12.10 -16.80 -21.91
C SER A 181 13.56 -16.85 -22.36
N PRO A 182 14.03 -15.87 -23.16
CA PRO A 182 15.45 -15.60 -23.30
C PRO A 182 15.94 -14.92 -22.01
N GLU A 183 16.31 -15.71 -21.00
CA GLU A 183 16.73 -15.19 -19.71
C GLU A 183 17.88 -14.19 -19.84
N VAL A 184 17.89 -13.15 -19.02
CA VAL A 184 18.77 -11.97 -19.14
C VAL A 184 18.55 -11.21 -20.47
N PHE A 185 17.28 -11.17 -20.93
CA PHE A 185 16.88 -10.45 -22.13
C PHE A 185 17.44 -9.03 -22.18
N ASN A 186 17.33 -8.28 -21.09
CA ASN A 186 17.72 -6.88 -21.00
C ASN A 186 19.23 -6.62 -21.21
N LEU A 187 20.06 -7.66 -21.22
CA LEU A 187 21.49 -7.62 -21.53
C LEU A 187 21.88 -8.41 -22.77
N THR A 188 20.90 -8.98 -23.48
CA THR A 188 21.11 -9.73 -24.72
C THR A 188 21.02 -8.79 -25.92
N GLU A 189 21.79 -9.06 -26.96
CA GLU A 189 21.78 -8.28 -28.21
C GLU A 189 20.37 -8.34 -28.83
N PRO A 190 19.75 -7.20 -29.18
CA PRO A 190 18.37 -7.15 -29.65
C PRO A 190 18.13 -7.95 -30.93
N ASP A 191 19.10 -7.96 -31.87
CA ASP A 191 19.04 -8.75 -33.10
C ASP A 191 19.00 -10.25 -32.83
N TYR A 192 19.74 -10.70 -31.83
CA TYR A 192 19.77 -12.10 -31.43
C TYR A 192 18.48 -12.53 -30.72
N VAL A 193 17.97 -11.71 -29.83
CA VAL A 193 16.66 -11.99 -29.20
C VAL A 193 15.56 -12.09 -30.26
N LEU A 194 15.53 -11.14 -31.19
CA LEU A 194 14.54 -11.13 -32.27
C LEU A 194 14.66 -12.39 -33.14
N GLU A 195 15.90 -12.80 -33.47
CA GLU A 195 16.16 -14.02 -34.25
C GLU A 195 15.61 -15.27 -33.56
N ILE A 196 15.92 -15.45 -32.25
CA ILE A 196 15.51 -16.65 -31.53
C ILE A 196 14.00 -16.66 -31.22
N CYS A 197 13.39 -15.53 -30.87
CA CYS A 197 11.95 -15.45 -30.67
C CYS A 197 11.17 -15.71 -31.96
N ASN A 198 11.56 -15.12 -33.07
CA ASN A 198 10.96 -15.41 -34.37
C ASN A 198 11.16 -16.88 -34.80
N GLY A 199 12.33 -17.46 -34.50
CA GLY A 199 12.60 -18.88 -34.70
C GLY A 199 11.67 -19.76 -33.88
N MET A 200 11.49 -19.47 -32.59
CA MET A 200 10.57 -20.21 -31.73
C MET A 200 9.11 -20.09 -32.15
N SER A 201 8.66 -18.90 -32.61
CA SER A 201 7.32 -18.73 -33.18
C SER A 201 7.10 -19.62 -34.43
N ARG A 202 8.14 -19.86 -35.23
CA ARG A 202 8.07 -20.80 -36.36
C ARG A 202 8.08 -22.26 -35.90
N VAL A 203 8.96 -22.61 -34.96
CA VAL A 203 9.07 -23.99 -34.42
C VAL A 203 7.75 -24.45 -33.81
N TRP A 204 7.06 -23.55 -33.14
CA TRP A 204 5.77 -23.81 -32.47
C TRP A 204 4.56 -23.51 -33.35
N ASP A 205 4.78 -23.15 -34.59
CA ASP A 205 3.74 -22.78 -35.55
C ASP A 205 2.71 -21.81 -34.98
N ALA A 206 3.22 -20.67 -34.48
CA ALA A 206 2.40 -19.64 -33.86
C ALA A 206 1.33 -19.12 -34.82
N SER A 207 0.08 -19.07 -34.32
CA SER A 207 -1.07 -18.57 -35.05
C SER A 207 -2.00 -17.80 -34.12
N ALA A 208 -2.97 -17.06 -34.66
CA ALA A 208 -3.95 -16.34 -33.88
C ALA A 208 -4.78 -17.27 -32.98
N ASP A 209 -5.06 -18.49 -33.45
CA ASP A 209 -5.83 -19.50 -32.66
C ASP A 209 -4.95 -20.25 -31.66
N ARG A 210 -3.64 -20.22 -31.83
CA ARG A 210 -2.65 -20.83 -30.95
C ARG A 210 -1.46 -19.89 -30.77
N PRO A 211 -1.65 -18.79 -29.99
CA PRO A 211 -0.59 -17.83 -29.75
C PRO A 211 0.51 -18.46 -28.87
N VAL A 212 1.75 -18.07 -29.12
CA VAL A 212 2.90 -18.39 -28.28
C VAL A 212 3.21 -17.21 -27.37
N ILE A 213 3.86 -17.47 -26.24
CA ILE A 213 4.26 -16.45 -25.29
C ILE A 213 5.78 -16.25 -25.41
N HIS A 214 6.21 -15.01 -25.64
CA HIS A 214 7.60 -14.60 -25.47
C HIS A 214 7.69 -13.71 -24.24
N ASN A 215 8.30 -14.25 -23.18
CA ASN A 215 8.51 -13.54 -21.92
C ASN A 215 9.92 -12.96 -21.90
N LEU A 216 10.03 -11.65 -21.75
CA LEU A 216 11.27 -10.89 -21.91
C LEU A 216 11.74 -10.34 -20.54
N PRO A 217 12.49 -11.15 -19.74
CA PRO A 217 12.79 -10.77 -18.37
C PRO A 217 13.90 -9.71 -18.26
N ALA A 218 13.68 -8.72 -17.40
CA ALA A 218 14.76 -7.94 -16.83
C ALA A 218 15.31 -8.69 -15.60
N THR A 219 15.99 -9.80 -15.86
CA THR A 219 16.48 -10.76 -14.85
C THR A 219 17.32 -10.10 -13.77
N VAL A 220 18.11 -9.09 -14.13
CA VAL A 220 18.74 -8.15 -13.21
C VAL A 220 18.44 -6.75 -13.72
N GLU A 221 17.74 -5.95 -12.93
CA GLU A 221 17.42 -4.58 -13.31
C GLU A 221 18.65 -3.70 -13.21
N ILE A 222 19.27 -3.38 -14.33
CA ILE A 222 20.52 -2.59 -14.40
C ILE A 222 20.37 -1.23 -15.05
N SER A 223 19.32 -1.03 -15.84
CA SER A 223 19.04 0.22 -16.58
C SER A 223 17.81 0.93 -15.99
N SER A 224 17.65 2.20 -16.33
CA SER A 224 16.43 2.93 -16.04
C SER A 224 15.22 2.36 -16.82
N PRO A 225 13.98 2.48 -16.28
CA PRO A 225 12.77 1.88 -16.87
C PRO A 225 12.53 2.22 -18.35
N ASN A 226 12.89 3.43 -18.77
CA ASN A 226 12.75 3.86 -20.16
C ASN A 226 13.61 3.05 -21.15
N VAL A 227 14.78 2.55 -20.70
CA VAL A 227 15.64 1.70 -21.56
C VAL A 227 14.98 0.35 -21.77
N TYR A 228 14.38 -0.21 -20.72
CA TYR A 228 13.63 -1.47 -20.83
C TYR A 228 12.39 -1.30 -21.72
N ALA A 229 11.65 -0.20 -21.56
CA ALA A 229 10.52 0.12 -22.45
C ALA A 229 10.94 0.24 -23.92
N ASP A 230 12.08 0.86 -24.21
CA ASP A 230 12.64 0.93 -25.58
C ASP A 230 12.92 -0.48 -26.14
N GLN A 231 13.45 -1.39 -25.32
CA GLN A 231 13.70 -2.79 -25.72
C GLN A 231 12.40 -3.54 -26.00
N ILE A 232 11.37 -3.35 -25.17
CA ILE A 232 10.05 -3.96 -25.36
C ILE A 232 9.36 -3.40 -26.62
N GLU A 233 9.38 -2.07 -26.84
CA GLU A 233 8.82 -1.46 -28.03
C GLU A 233 9.53 -1.96 -29.30
N TYR A 234 10.86 -2.12 -29.25
CA TYR A 234 11.61 -2.72 -30.33
C TYR A 234 11.12 -4.13 -30.66
N MET A 235 10.96 -5.00 -29.67
CA MET A 235 10.43 -6.35 -29.87
C MET A 235 8.98 -6.32 -30.36
N HIS A 236 8.14 -5.48 -29.79
CA HIS A 236 6.75 -5.30 -30.21
C HIS A 236 6.62 -4.96 -31.71
N ARG A 237 7.52 -4.13 -32.21
CA ARG A 237 7.48 -3.63 -33.62
C ARG A 237 8.15 -4.55 -34.63
N HIS A 238 9.07 -5.41 -34.21
CA HIS A 238 9.90 -6.19 -35.13
C HIS A 238 9.65 -7.70 -35.10
N LEU A 239 8.89 -8.21 -34.11
CA LEU A 239 8.51 -9.62 -34.06
C LEU A 239 7.67 -9.99 -35.29
N ASP A 240 8.10 -11.06 -36.01
CA ASP A 240 7.29 -11.70 -37.03
C ASP A 240 6.00 -12.25 -36.40
N ARG A 241 4.90 -12.26 -37.18
CA ARG A 241 3.61 -12.80 -36.71
C ARG A 241 3.15 -12.18 -35.36
N ARG A 242 3.37 -10.87 -35.18
CA ARG A 242 3.12 -10.19 -33.88
C ARG A 242 1.73 -10.48 -33.29
N ASP A 243 0.70 -10.65 -34.14
CA ASP A 243 -0.68 -10.97 -33.73
C ASP A 243 -0.84 -12.41 -33.22
N SER A 244 0.17 -13.26 -33.43
CA SER A 244 0.23 -14.64 -32.93
C SER A 244 1.18 -14.79 -31.71
N VAL A 245 1.64 -13.67 -31.15
CA VAL A 245 2.56 -13.62 -30.01
C VAL A 245 1.95 -12.82 -28.87
N ILE A 246 1.87 -13.42 -27.69
CA ILE A 246 1.65 -12.71 -26.43
C ILE A 246 3.02 -12.25 -25.92
N LEU A 247 3.22 -10.93 -25.89
CA LEU A 247 4.46 -10.35 -25.38
C LEU A 247 4.35 -10.19 -23.86
N SER A 248 5.15 -10.94 -23.15
CA SER A 248 5.19 -10.97 -21.69
C SER A 248 6.46 -10.30 -21.15
N VAL A 249 6.38 -9.77 -19.94
CA VAL A 249 7.50 -9.15 -19.23
C VAL A 249 7.61 -9.68 -17.80
N HIS A 250 8.85 -9.77 -17.31
CA HIS A 250 9.18 -10.27 -15.98
C HIS A 250 10.32 -9.40 -15.41
N PRO A 251 10.04 -8.20 -14.92
CA PRO A 251 11.07 -7.36 -14.32
C PRO A 251 11.32 -7.71 -12.85
N HIS A 252 12.61 -7.76 -12.47
CA HIS A 252 13.05 -7.70 -11.08
C HIS A 252 13.16 -6.26 -10.58
N ASN A 253 13.44 -6.08 -9.30
CA ASN A 253 13.38 -4.79 -8.60
C ASN A 253 14.74 -4.34 -8.05
N ASP A 254 15.85 -4.71 -8.71
CA ASP A 254 17.22 -4.47 -8.21
C ASP A 254 17.55 -2.98 -8.01
N ARG A 255 16.87 -2.10 -8.73
CA ARG A 255 17.00 -0.65 -8.64
C ARG A 255 15.87 0.03 -7.85
N GLY A 256 14.88 -0.74 -7.37
CA GLY A 256 13.65 -0.20 -6.80
C GLY A 256 12.70 0.42 -7.84
N THR A 257 12.85 0.05 -9.13
CA THR A 257 12.03 0.59 -10.22
C THR A 257 11.25 -0.48 -10.98
N GLY A 258 11.11 -1.70 -10.42
CA GLY A 258 10.44 -2.83 -11.05
C GLY A 258 9.01 -2.53 -11.48
N VAL A 259 8.21 -1.85 -10.63
CA VAL A 259 6.85 -1.40 -10.98
C VAL A 259 6.87 -0.45 -12.17
N ALA A 260 7.74 0.56 -12.16
CA ALA A 260 7.87 1.50 -13.28
C ALA A 260 8.36 0.79 -14.56
N CYS A 261 9.24 -0.21 -14.46
CA CYS A 261 9.64 -1.04 -15.60
C CYS A 261 8.44 -1.76 -16.21
N ALA A 262 7.58 -2.38 -15.38
CA ALA A 262 6.39 -3.07 -15.87
C ALA A 262 5.37 -2.11 -16.49
N GLU A 263 5.06 -0.98 -15.85
CA GLU A 263 4.15 0.03 -16.40
C GLU A 263 4.61 0.51 -17.77
N LEU A 264 5.86 0.94 -17.89
CA LEU A 264 6.39 1.44 -19.16
C LEU A 264 6.50 0.33 -20.21
N ALA A 265 6.74 -0.92 -19.82
CA ALA A 265 6.75 -2.06 -20.74
C ALA A 265 5.36 -2.36 -21.30
N VAL A 266 4.30 -2.24 -20.50
CA VAL A 266 2.92 -2.38 -20.99
C VAL A 266 2.58 -1.25 -21.97
N LEU A 267 2.93 -0.01 -21.66
CA LEU A 267 2.78 1.12 -22.59
C LEU A 267 3.58 0.92 -23.89
N ALA A 268 4.71 0.19 -23.82
CA ALA A 268 5.56 -0.17 -24.96
C ALA A 268 5.06 -1.39 -25.77
N GLY A 269 3.94 -2.00 -25.38
CA GLY A 269 3.28 -3.07 -26.12
C GLY A 269 3.33 -4.46 -25.50
N ALA A 270 3.80 -4.60 -24.26
CA ALA A 270 3.63 -5.83 -23.49
C ALA A 270 2.15 -6.05 -23.13
N GLN A 271 1.72 -7.30 -23.17
CA GLN A 271 0.33 -7.70 -22.96
C GLN A 271 0.16 -8.55 -21.70
N ARG A 272 1.25 -9.06 -21.12
CA ARG A 272 1.28 -9.96 -19.98
C ARG A 272 2.41 -9.57 -19.04
N VAL A 273 2.18 -9.67 -17.74
CA VAL A 273 3.17 -9.34 -16.70
C VAL A 273 3.27 -10.49 -15.71
N GLU A 274 4.49 -10.96 -15.49
CA GLU A 274 4.86 -11.88 -14.43
C GLU A 274 5.43 -11.12 -13.24
N GLY A 275 5.06 -11.51 -12.02
CA GLY A 275 5.55 -10.91 -10.79
C GLY A 275 5.07 -11.64 -9.56
N CYS A 276 5.33 -11.10 -8.39
CA CYS A 276 4.88 -11.66 -7.12
C CYS A 276 4.03 -10.67 -6.33
N LEU A 277 3.12 -11.19 -5.52
CA LEU A 277 2.43 -10.37 -4.53
C LEU A 277 3.47 -9.77 -3.56
N PHE A 278 3.38 -8.47 -3.33
CA PHE A 278 4.31 -7.68 -2.51
C PHE A 278 5.79 -7.77 -2.94
N GLY A 279 6.04 -8.18 -4.19
CA GLY A 279 7.36 -8.11 -4.79
C GLY A 279 8.38 -9.12 -4.27
N ASN A 280 7.96 -10.26 -3.69
CA ASN A 280 8.90 -11.28 -3.24
C ASN A 280 9.70 -11.90 -4.40
N GLY A 281 10.94 -12.33 -4.14
CA GLY A 281 11.79 -13.00 -5.14
C GLY A 281 13.28 -12.84 -4.86
N GLU A 282 14.09 -13.30 -5.81
CA GLU A 282 15.54 -13.25 -5.73
C GLU A 282 16.07 -11.81 -5.53
N ARG A 283 17.14 -11.66 -4.75
CA ARG A 283 17.82 -10.40 -4.43
C ARG A 283 16.88 -9.38 -3.78
N THR A 284 16.33 -8.46 -4.58
CA THR A 284 15.39 -7.40 -4.15
C THR A 284 13.93 -7.70 -4.54
N GLY A 285 13.70 -8.88 -5.13
CA GLY A 285 12.38 -9.35 -5.50
C GLY A 285 12.00 -9.12 -6.95
N ASN A 286 10.82 -9.61 -7.29
CA ASN A 286 10.13 -9.42 -8.56
C ASN A 286 9.36 -8.09 -8.57
N VAL A 287 8.80 -7.72 -9.71
CA VAL A 287 7.80 -6.65 -9.74
C VAL A 287 6.65 -6.98 -8.79
N ASP A 288 6.26 -6.00 -8.00
CA ASP A 288 5.15 -6.11 -7.07
C ASP A 288 3.81 -5.97 -7.80
N LEU A 289 3.08 -7.08 -7.90
CA LEU A 289 1.77 -7.13 -8.57
C LEU A 289 0.69 -6.35 -7.82
N VAL A 290 0.77 -6.25 -6.48
CA VAL A 290 -0.18 -5.48 -5.68
C VAL A 290 -0.06 -4.00 -6.03
N THR A 291 1.14 -3.46 -5.96
CA THR A 291 1.39 -2.05 -6.30
C THR A 291 1.04 -1.76 -7.76
N LEU A 292 1.45 -2.63 -8.69
CA LEU A 292 1.20 -2.42 -10.11
C LEU A 292 -0.30 -2.43 -10.45
N ALA A 293 -1.06 -3.38 -9.91
CA ALA A 293 -2.50 -3.48 -10.14
C ALA A 293 -3.27 -2.30 -9.52
N LEU A 294 -2.93 -1.90 -8.30
CA LEU A 294 -3.58 -0.77 -7.63
C LEU A 294 -3.16 0.59 -8.23
N ASN A 295 -2.00 0.69 -8.86
CA ASN A 295 -1.65 1.86 -9.69
C ASN A 295 -2.58 1.99 -10.91
N LEU A 296 -3.00 0.89 -11.53
CA LEU A 296 -4.00 0.90 -12.61
C LEU A 296 -5.37 1.30 -12.06
N HIS A 297 -5.78 0.72 -10.92
CA HIS A 297 -7.03 1.09 -10.24
C HIS A 297 -7.10 2.59 -9.94
N ALA A 298 -6.03 3.17 -9.40
CA ALA A 298 -5.91 4.61 -9.13
C ALA A 298 -6.00 5.50 -10.39
N GLN A 299 -5.85 4.91 -11.58
CA GLN A 299 -6.01 5.59 -12.88
C GLN A 299 -7.38 5.29 -13.52
N GLY A 300 -8.28 4.60 -12.84
CA GLY A 300 -9.60 4.23 -13.33
C GLY A 300 -9.60 3.02 -14.27
N ILE A 301 -8.55 2.19 -14.24
CA ILE A 301 -8.46 0.94 -15.00
C ILE A 301 -8.72 -0.22 -14.04
N ASP A 302 -9.77 -1.00 -14.32
CA ASP A 302 -10.05 -2.22 -13.57
C ASP A 302 -8.87 -3.20 -13.68
N PRO A 303 -8.19 -3.54 -12.57
CA PRO A 303 -7.08 -4.48 -12.59
C PRO A 303 -7.51 -5.93 -12.90
N MET A 304 -8.81 -6.25 -12.88
CA MET A 304 -9.36 -7.60 -13.06
C MET A 304 -8.93 -8.60 -11.98
N ILE A 305 -8.37 -8.11 -10.89
CA ILE A 305 -7.93 -8.86 -9.70
C ILE A 305 -8.55 -8.20 -8.48
N ASP A 306 -9.06 -9.00 -7.55
CA ASP A 306 -9.73 -8.52 -6.34
C ASP A 306 -8.73 -8.26 -5.21
N PHE A 307 -8.65 -7.02 -4.77
CA PHE A 307 -7.87 -6.56 -3.62
C PHE A 307 -8.76 -5.99 -2.50
N SER A 308 -10.07 -6.25 -2.53
CA SER A 308 -11.03 -5.69 -1.59
C SER A 308 -10.82 -6.10 -0.12
N ASP A 309 -10.00 -7.11 0.16
CA ASP A 309 -9.52 -7.46 1.51
C ASP A 309 -7.99 -7.59 1.49
N ILE A 310 -7.31 -6.44 1.37
CA ILE A 310 -5.85 -6.41 1.26
C ILE A 310 -5.15 -6.95 2.52
N ASP A 311 -5.80 -6.88 3.67
CA ASP A 311 -5.24 -7.36 4.94
C ASP A 311 -5.25 -8.89 5.02
N GLU A 312 -6.28 -9.58 4.52
CA GLU A 312 -6.27 -11.04 4.43
C GLU A 312 -5.27 -11.53 3.38
N ILE A 313 -5.17 -10.84 2.25
CA ILE A 313 -4.16 -11.10 1.22
C ILE A 313 -2.76 -10.99 1.83
N ARG A 314 -2.47 -9.87 2.51
CA ARG A 314 -1.18 -9.63 3.17
C ARG A 314 -0.86 -10.70 4.20
N ARG A 315 -1.76 -10.96 5.15
CA ARG A 315 -1.58 -11.99 6.19
C ARG A 315 -1.30 -13.37 5.61
N THR A 316 -2.00 -13.72 4.53
CA THR A 316 -1.80 -15.00 3.87
C THR A 316 -0.43 -15.09 3.20
N VAL A 317 0.00 -14.02 2.51
CA VAL A 317 1.33 -13.98 1.87
C VAL A 317 2.45 -13.97 2.92
N GLU A 318 2.34 -13.19 3.99
CA GLU A 318 3.29 -13.18 5.12
C GLU A 318 3.41 -14.57 5.76
N TYR A 319 2.29 -15.24 5.98
CA TYR A 319 2.27 -16.62 6.48
C TYR A 319 2.98 -17.60 5.54
N CYS A 320 2.71 -17.49 4.23
CA CYS A 320 3.28 -18.40 3.23
C CYS A 320 4.78 -18.14 3.02
N ASN A 321 5.20 -16.89 2.93
CA ASN A 321 6.58 -16.48 2.67
C ASN A 321 7.44 -16.46 3.93
N ARG A 322 6.85 -16.28 5.11
CA ARG A 322 7.54 -15.96 6.37
C ARG A 322 8.41 -14.70 6.28
N ILE A 323 7.91 -13.74 5.54
CA ILE A 323 8.50 -12.40 5.35
C ILE A 323 7.39 -11.40 5.56
N ASP A 324 7.60 -10.43 6.45
CA ASP A 324 6.64 -9.37 6.72
C ASP A 324 6.63 -8.35 5.58
N VAL A 325 5.45 -7.84 5.25
CA VAL A 325 5.28 -6.73 4.31
C VAL A 325 5.62 -5.43 5.03
N HIS A 326 6.42 -4.59 4.40
CA HIS A 326 6.90 -3.35 5.00
C HIS A 326 5.74 -2.42 5.36
N GLU A 327 5.78 -1.82 6.55
CA GLU A 327 4.72 -0.93 7.08
C GLU A 327 4.38 0.28 6.18
N ARG A 328 5.26 0.67 5.25
CA ARG A 328 5.05 1.70 4.24
C ARG A 328 4.95 1.14 2.82
N HIS A 329 4.61 -0.14 2.69
CA HIS A 329 4.34 -0.73 1.39
C HIS A 329 3.17 0.01 0.71
N PRO A 330 3.27 0.40 -0.57
CA PRO A 330 2.18 1.09 -1.26
C PRO A 330 0.85 0.33 -1.11
N TYR A 331 -0.22 1.03 -0.76
CA TYR A 331 -1.59 0.55 -0.55
C TYR A 331 -1.79 -0.48 0.59
N ALA A 332 -0.79 -1.27 0.97
CA ALA A 332 -0.95 -2.40 1.89
C ALA A 332 -0.28 -2.22 3.26
N GLY A 333 0.66 -1.30 3.39
CA GLY A 333 1.38 -1.07 4.64
C GLY A 333 0.48 -0.45 5.73
N ASP A 334 0.80 -0.71 7.00
CA ASP A 334 -0.01 -0.23 8.14
C ASP A 334 -0.02 1.30 8.26
N LEU A 335 0.97 2.00 7.71
CA LEU A 335 1.12 3.45 7.82
C LEU A 335 0.67 4.23 6.58
N VAL A 336 0.16 3.56 5.53
CA VAL A 336 -0.10 4.23 4.24
C VAL A 336 -1.40 5.05 4.22
N TYR A 337 -2.37 4.70 5.06
CA TYR A 337 -3.61 5.46 5.22
C TYR A 337 -3.64 6.28 6.51
N THR A 338 -2.48 6.53 7.11
CA THR A 338 -2.31 7.29 8.33
C THR A 338 -1.66 8.65 8.04
N ALA A 339 -2.22 9.73 8.55
CA ALA A 339 -1.61 11.05 8.47
C ALA A 339 -1.12 11.49 9.85
N PHE A 340 0.17 11.85 9.95
CA PHE A 340 0.78 12.34 11.19
C PHE A 340 0.72 13.87 11.31
N SER A 341 0.67 14.59 10.20
CA SER A 341 0.60 16.04 10.17
C SER A 341 -0.85 16.52 10.36
N GLY A 342 -1.11 17.39 11.33
CA GLY A 342 -2.44 17.96 11.56
C GLY A 342 -3.01 18.73 10.37
N THR A 343 -2.16 19.28 9.51
CA THR A 343 -2.61 19.93 8.27
C THR A 343 -3.12 18.90 7.26
N HIS A 344 -2.49 17.72 7.18
CA HIS A 344 -2.94 16.62 6.31
C HIS A 344 -4.26 16.04 6.83
N GLN A 345 -4.38 15.83 8.13
CA GLN A 345 -5.59 15.32 8.78
C GLN A 345 -6.80 16.24 8.53
N ASP A 346 -6.62 17.56 8.75
CA ASP A 346 -7.67 18.56 8.46
C ASP A 346 -8.06 18.57 6.97
N ALA A 347 -7.08 18.43 6.08
CA ALA A 347 -7.35 18.37 4.64
C ALA A 347 -8.12 17.11 4.25
N ILE A 348 -7.76 15.93 4.80
CA ILE A 348 -8.46 14.68 4.54
C ILE A 348 -9.89 14.76 5.07
N LYS A 349 -10.09 15.22 6.32
CA LYS A 349 -11.44 15.42 6.89
C LYS A 349 -12.31 16.31 6.01
N LYS A 350 -11.79 17.46 5.56
CA LYS A 350 -12.52 18.36 4.66
C LYS A 350 -12.77 17.73 3.29
N GLY A 351 -11.79 16.95 2.79
CA GLY A 351 -11.91 16.22 1.53
C GLY A 351 -13.02 15.18 1.57
N MET A 352 -13.10 14.39 2.65
CA MET A 352 -14.17 13.39 2.84
C MET A 352 -15.55 14.04 2.91
N VAL A 353 -15.70 15.16 3.63
CA VAL A 353 -16.96 15.91 3.67
C VAL A 353 -17.32 16.45 2.27
N HIS A 354 -16.35 17.02 1.57
CA HIS A 354 -16.56 17.54 0.22
C HIS A 354 -16.95 16.43 -0.76
N HIS A 355 -16.33 15.26 -0.67
CA HIS A 355 -16.65 14.10 -1.50
C HIS A 355 -18.11 13.68 -1.37
N ARG A 356 -18.64 13.61 -0.14
CA ARG A 356 -20.07 13.33 0.10
C ARG A 356 -21.00 14.40 -0.49
N ILE A 357 -20.65 15.67 -0.31
CA ILE A 357 -21.44 16.80 -0.89
C ILE A 357 -21.45 16.71 -2.42
N GLU A 358 -20.33 16.37 -3.05
CA GLU A 358 -20.27 16.21 -4.51
C GLU A 358 -21.07 15.01 -5.00
N ALA A 359 -21.05 13.87 -4.27
CA ALA A 359 -21.87 12.72 -4.56
C ALA A 359 -23.38 13.09 -4.54
N ASP A 360 -23.81 13.80 -3.50
CA ASP A 360 -25.20 14.30 -3.37
C ASP A 360 -25.53 15.25 -4.54
N ARG A 361 -24.63 16.16 -4.89
CA ARG A 361 -24.81 17.09 -6.02
C ARG A 361 -24.93 16.37 -7.37
N LEU A 362 -24.20 15.28 -7.54
CA LEU A 362 -24.25 14.44 -8.74
C LEU A 362 -25.43 13.46 -8.73
N GLY A 363 -26.06 13.25 -7.59
CA GLY A 363 -27.15 12.27 -7.41
C GLY A 363 -26.68 10.83 -7.54
N VAL A 364 -25.44 10.54 -7.13
CA VAL A 364 -24.84 9.20 -7.13
C VAL A 364 -24.48 8.77 -5.72
N ASP A 365 -24.28 7.46 -5.54
CA ASP A 365 -23.73 6.92 -4.30
C ASP A 365 -22.31 7.48 -4.07
N PRO A 366 -21.90 7.83 -2.85
CA PRO A 366 -20.52 8.24 -2.56
C PRO A 366 -19.46 7.27 -3.09
N ASP A 367 -19.72 5.97 -3.03
CA ASP A 367 -18.80 4.94 -3.55
C ASP A 367 -18.66 4.94 -5.08
N LEU A 368 -19.53 5.66 -5.78
CA LEU A 368 -19.50 5.83 -7.25
C LEU A 368 -19.07 7.23 -7.68
N ALA A 369 -18.88 8.14 -6.75
CA ALA A 369 -18.48 9.52 -7.05
C ALA A 369 -16.98 9.58 -7.38
N PRO A 370 -16.54 10.49 -8.29
CA PRO A 370 -15.13 10.67 -8.58
C PRO A 370 -14.32 10.99 -7.32
N TRP A 371 -13.30 10.20 -7.05
CA TRP A 371 -12.45 10.36 -5.88
C TRP A 371 -11.50 11.55 -6.02
N ALA A 372 -11.49 12.45 -5.05
CA ALA A 372 -10.64 13.63 -5.03
C ALA A 372 -10.24 14.06 -3.59
N VAL A 373 -10.14 13.10 -2.68
CA VAL A 373 -9.76 13.39 -1.29
C VAL A 373 -8.24 13.65 -1.22
N PRO A 374 -7.81 14.82 -0.67
CA PRO A 374 -6.39 15.14 -0.55
C PRO A 374 -5.60 14.07 0.21
N TYR A 375 -4.37 13.81 -0.24
CA TYR A 375 -3.41 12.85 0.35
C TYR A 375 -3.82 11.37 0.31
N LEU A 376 -4.97 11.01 -0.22
CA LEU A 376 -5.41 9.64 -0.42
C LEU A 376 -5.53 9.35 -1.92
N PRO A 377 -4.61 8.56 -2.50
CA PRO A 377 -4.61 8.26 -3.94
C PRO A 377 -5.81 7.41 -4.38
N ILE A 378 -6.33 6.59 -3.47
CA ILE A 378 -7.57 5.81 -3.62
C ILE A 378 -8.40 5.93 -2.33
N ASP A 379 -9.66 5.53 -2.38
CA ASP A 379 -10.43 5.30 -1.15
C ASP A 379 -9.87 4.08 -0.42
N PRO A 380 -9.49 4.18 0.86
CA PRO A 380 -9.10 3.02 1.65
C PRO A 380 -10.16 1.90 1.67
N ALA A 381 -11.44 2.25 1.59
CA ALA A 381 -12.55 1.29 1.54
C ALA A 381 -12.48 0.35 0.33
N ASP A 382 -11.91 0.77 -0.80
CA ASP A 382 -11.74 -0.06 -2.00
C ASP A 382 -10.86 -1.29 -1.73
N VAL A 383 -10.00 -1.22 -0.73
CA VAL A 383 -9.09 -2.30 -0.32
C VAL A 383 -9.44 -2.90 1.04
N GLY A 384 -10.68 -2.66 1.52
CA GLY A 384 -11.19 -3.19 2.79
C GLY A 384 -10.61 -2.52 4.03
N ARG A 385 -10.06 -1.30 3.88
CA ARG A 385 -9.53 -0.51 4.99
C ARG A 385 -10.35 0.72 5.26
N ASP A 386 -10.29 1.18 6.48
CA ASP A 386 -10.79 2.49 6.87
C ASP A 386 -9.65 3.51 6.86
N TYR A 387 -9.98 4.78 6.61
CA TYR A 387 -9.12 5.86 7.05
C TYR A 387 -9.19 5.88 8.58
N ASP A 388 -8.50 4.96 9.21
CA ASP A 388 -8.26 5.03 10.63
C ASP A 388 -7.23 6.12 10.86
N ALA A 389 -7.73 7.21 11.41
CA ALA A 389 -6.88 8.13 12.12
C ALA A 389 -6.31 7.41 13.36
N VAL A 390 -5.45 6.40 13.18
CA VAL A 390 -4.48 6.06 14.21
C VAL A 390 -3.54 7.24 14.29
N ILE A 391 -4.04 8.29 14.92
CA ILE A 391 -3.31 9.51 15.16
C ILE A 391 -2.30 9.17 16.25
N ARG A 392 -1.15 8.72 15.84
CA ARG A 392 0.02 8.74 16.70
C ARG A 392 0.50 10.16 16.76
N VAL A 393 0.26 10.82 17.88
CA VAL A 393 0.77 12.16 18.11
C VAL A 393 2.23 12.03 18.56
N ASN A 394 3.13 12.58 17.77
CA ASN A 394 4.54 12.74 18.12
C ASN A 394 4.86 14.24 18.28
N SER A 395 6.08 14.57 18.67
CA SER A 395 6.54 15.96 18.84
C SER A 395 6.41 16.84 17.59
N GLN A 396 6.18 16.26 16.41
CA GLN A 396 5.93 16.95 15.15
C GLN A 396 4.44 17.12 14.83
N SER A 397 3.55 16.50 15.62
CA SER A 397 2.11 16.56 15.41
C SER A 397 1.57 17.89 15.91
N GLY A 398 1.06 18.71 15.01
CA GLY A 398 0.51 20.03 15.36
C GLY A 398 -0.83 19.95 16.09
N LYS A 399 -1.26 21.11 16.64
CA LYS A 399 -2.51 21.30 17.40
C LYS A 399 -3.77 20.72 16.78
N GLY A 400 -3.83 20.59 15.44
CA GLY A 400 -4.99 20.06 14.72
C GLY A 400 -5.19 18.56 14.93
N GLY A 401 -4.11 17.78 15.04
CA GLY A 401 -4.18 16.33 15.29
C GLY A 401 -4.69 15.99 16.67
N ILE A 402 -4.19 16.71 17.68
CA ILE A 402 -4.60 16.54 19.08
C ILE A 402 -6.10 16.87 19.25
N ALA A 403 -6.55 17.99 18.68
CA ALA A 403 -7.95 18.40 18.75
C ALA A 403 -8.88 17.42 18.01
N TYR A 404 -8.43 16.85 16.91
CA TYR A 404 -9.19 15.85 16.16
C TYR A 404 -9.41 14.57 16.99
N LEU A 405 -8.38 14.06 17.70
CA LEU A 405 -8.55 12.89 18.58
C LEU A 405 -9.62 13.11 19.64
N LEU A 406 -9.56 14.24 20.34
CA LEU A 406 -10.54 14.56 21.35
C LEU A 406 -11.96 14.74 20.76
N SER A 407 -12.05 15.19 19.49
CA SER A 407 -13.34 15.27 18.80
C SER A 407 -13.90 13.89 18.43
N VAL A 408 -13.07 12.99 17.90
CA VAL A 408 -13.53 11.66 17.44
C VAL A 408 -13.80 10.72 18.62
N ASP A 409 -12.86 10.65 19.59
CA ASP A 409 -12.93 9.65 20.65
C ASP A 409 -13.84 10.08 21.81
N HIS A 410 -14.00 11.40 22.01
CA HIS A 410 -14.71 11.96 23.18
C HIS A 410 -15.80 13.00 22.82
N GLY A 411 -16.03 13.27 21.55
CA GLY A 411 -17.04 14.22 21.09
C GLY A 411 -16.74 15.68 21.49
N LEU A 412 -15.45 16.06 21.68
CA LEU A 412 -15.07 17.38 22.19
C LEU A 412 -14.60 18.32 21.08
N GLU A 413 -15.29 19.44 20.89
CA GLU A 413 -14.92 20.50 19.95
C GLU A 413 -14.19 21.65 20.67
N LEU A 414 -12.89 21.52 20.82
CA LEU A 414 -12.09 22.49 21.56
C LEU A 414 -12.05 23.87 20.88
N PRO A 415 -12.26 24.97 21.64
CA PRO A 415 -12.00 26.33 21.13
C PRO A 415 -10.55 26.48 20.66
N ARG A 416 -10.33 27.25 19.58
CA ARG A 416 -9.00 27.39 18.96
C ARG A 416 -7.88 27.80 19.93
N ARG A 417 -8.19 28.64 20.92
CA ARG A 417 -7.20 29.08 21.94
C ARG A 417 -6.83 27.93 22.90
N LEU A 418 -7.80 27.10 23.28
CA LEU A 418 -7.56 25.89 24.08
C LEU A 418 -6.78 24.85 23.27
N GLN A 419 -7.05 24.67 21.98
CA GLN A 419 -6.24 23.79 21.11
C GLN A 419 -4.76 24.19 21.11
N ILE A 420 -4.47 25.49 21.11
CA ILE A 420 -3.09 26.00 21.14
C ILE A 420 -2.46 25.76 22.51
N ASP A 421 -3.21 25.93 23.57
CA ASP A 421 -2.75 25.74 24.95
C ASP A 421 -2.46 24.27 25.21
N PHE A 422 -3.39 23.39 24.90
CA PHE A 422 -3.23 21.95 25.09
C PHE A 422 -2.12 21.35 24.20
N ALA A 423 -1.94 21.84 22.97
CA ALA A 423 -0.83 21.40 22.13
C ALA A 423 0.54 21.67 22.79
N ARG A 424 0.69 22.71 23.61
CA ARG A 424 1.92 22.98 24.35
C ARG A 424 2.11 21.99 25.48
N VAL A 425 1.03 21.58 26.18
CA VAL A 425 1.06 20.58 27.22
C VAL A 425 1.54 19.24 26.65
N VAL A 426 0.94 18.80 25.55
CA VAL A 426 1.31 17.54 24.88
C VAL A 426 2.75 17.61 24.34
N GLN A 427 3.15 18.74 23.75
CA GLN A 427 4.52 18.90 23.27
C GLN A 427 5.54 18.84 24.40
N HIS A 428 5.26 19.48 25.53
CA HIS A 428 6.14 19.42 26.69
C HIS A 428 6.33 18.00 27.22
N ASP A 429 5.25 17.21 27.25
CA ASP A 429 5.28 15.81 27.69
C ASP A 429 6.07 14.94 26.71
N THR A 430 5.78 15.02 25.41
CA THR A 430 6.48 14.25 24.37
C THR A 430 7.95 14.64 24.21
N ASP A 431 8.30 15.93 24.38
CA ASP A 431 9.70 16.38 24.38
C ASP A 431 10.49 15.84 25.59
N SER A 432 9.81 15.66 26.73
CA SER A 432 10.43 15.15 27.96
C SER A 432 10.63 13.63 27.93
N THR A 433 9.72 12.88 27.29
CA THR A 433 9.74 11.41 27.22
C THR A 433 10.45 10.89 25.98
N GLY A 434 10.52 11.67 24.91
CA GLY A 434 11.09 11.28 23.61
C GLY A 434 10.30 10.17 22.90
N THR A 435 9.07 9.86 23.36
CA THR A 435 8.22 8.78 22.84
C THR A 435 6.97 9.33 22.16
N GLU A 436 6.34 8.52 21.33
CA GLU A 436 5.00 8.78 20.83
C GLU A 436 3.99 8.67 21.97
N ILE A 437 2.94 9.49 21.92
CA ILE A 437 1.84 9.50 22.90
C ILE A 437 0.58 8.90 22.27
N SER A 438 -0.04 7.95 22.94
CA SER A 438 -1.29 7.32 22.50
C SER A 438 -2.51 8.23 22.72
N SER A 439 -3.63 7.95 22.04
CA SER A 439 -4.93 8.64 22.25
C SER A 439 -5.36 8.58 23.74
N LYS A 440 -5.16 7.44 24.39
CA LYS A 440 -5.47 7.27 25.83
C LYS A 440 -4.62 8.16 26.73
N GLU A 441 -3.34 8.30 26.43
CA GLU A 441 -2.44 9.19 27.20
C GLU A 441 -2.77 10.67 26.95
N ILE A 442 -3.15 11.04 25.71
CA ILE A 442 -3.66 12.38 25.37
C ILE A 442 -4.91 12.69 26.19
N TRP A 443 -5.86 11.74 26.27
CA TRP A 443 -7.04 11.92 27.09
C TRP A 443 -6.70 12.12 28.58
N THR A 444 -5.81 11.29 29.12
CA THR A 444 -5.34 11.43 30.50
C THR A 444 -4.70 12.80 30.76
N LEU A 445 -3.81 13.25 29.86
CA LEU A 445 -3.23 14.59 29.95
C LEU A 445 -4.30 15.70 29.89
N PHE A 446 -5.31 15.52 29.06
CA PHE A 446 -6.40 16.49 28.95
C PHE A 446 -7.25 16.53 30.23
N GLU A 447 -7.64 15.36 30.77
CA GLU A 447 -8.37 15.28 32.03
C GLU A 447 -7.59 15.92 33.17
N ASP A 448 -6.31 15.59 33.31
CA ASP A 448 -5.47 16.04 34.44
C ASP A 448 -5.19 17.56 34.38
N ASN A 449 -5.12 18.15 33.17
CA ASN A 449 -4.82 19.57 33.02
C ASN A 449 -6.06 20.48 32.97
N TYR A 450 -7.24 19.96 32.57
CA TYR A 450 -8.41 20.81 32.35
C TYR A 450 -9.70 20.37 32.99
N ILE A 451 -9.85 19.09 33.40
CA ILE A 451 -11.08 18.55 33.99
C ILE A 451 -10.89 18.24 35.49
N ARG A 452 -9.89 17.43 35.83
CA ARG A 452 -9.62 16.97 37.22
C ARG A 452 -8.61 17.88 37.89
N THR A 453 -8.87 19.17 37.91
CA THR A 453 -7.86 20.13 38.39
C THR A 453 -8.14 20.62 39.77
N GLY A 454 -7.09 20.63 40.58
CA GLY A 454 -6.98 21.44 41.78
C GLY A 454 -7.65 20.91 43.05
N ARG A 455 -7.58 21.75 44.09
CA ARG A 455 -7.93 21.40 45.47
C ARG A 455 -9.41 21.55 45.76
N ARG A 456 -10.15 22.36 44.96
CA ARG A 456 -11.57 22.64 45.18
C ARG A 456 -12.46 21.80 44.31
N THR A 457 -13.50 21.20 44.88
CA THR A 457 -14.52 20.43 44.16
C THR A 457 -15.91 21.00 44.47
N LEU A 458 -16.81 20.94 43.49
CA LEU A 458 -18.22 21.31 43.62
C LEU A 458 -19.01 20.13 44.20
N VAL A 459 -19.46 20.24 45.43
CA VAL A 459 -20.23 19.19 46.13
C VAL A 459 -21.72 19.30 45.82
N ALA A 460 -22.26 20.53 45.92
CA ALA A 460 -23.68 20.81 45.68
C ALA A 460 -23.86 22.23 45.13
N TRP A 461 -24.94 22.42 44.40
CA TRP A 461 -25.36 23.73 43.94
C TRP A 461 -26.88 23.82 43.82
N SER A 462 -27.43 25.02 43.98
CA SER A 462 -28.82 25.34 43.74
C SER A 462 -28.97 26.79 43.27
N ILE A 463 -30.02 27.04 42.46
CA ILE A 463 -30.39 28.38 42.03
C ILE A 463 -31.80 28.63 42.51
N ASP A 464 -32.04 29.71 43.23
CA ASP A 464 -33.36 30.12 43.68
C ASP A 464 -34.12 31.00 42.68
N ALA A 465 -35.38 31.35 43.01
CA ALA A 465 -36.23 32.14 42.16
C ALA A 465 -35.70 33.57 41.88
N ASP A 466 -34.84 34.07 42.75
CA ASP A 466 -34.21 35.41 42.65
C ASP A 466 -32.85 35.36 41.93
N SER A 467 -32.54 34.25 41.26
CA SER A 467 -31.26 34.01 40.57
C SER A 467 -30.04 34.02 41.46
N THR A 468 -30.21 33.72 42.75
CA THR A 468 -29.11 33.53 43.69
C THR A 468 -28.53 32.12 43.51
N LEU A 469 -27.27 32.03 43.15
CA LEU A 469 -26.54 30.76 43.14
C LEU A 469 -26.01 30.49 44.55
N SER A 470 -26.36 29.33 45.11
CA SER A 470 -25.78 28.77 46.32
C SER A 470 -24.92 27.57 45.95
N VAL A 471 -23.66 27.54 46.40
CA VAL A 471 -22.72 26.42 46.12
C VAL A 471 -22.08 25.94 47.40
N THR A 472 -21.85 24.65 47.50
CA THR A 472 -20.98 24.02 48.49
C THR A 472 -19.71 23.57 47.78
N LEU A 473 -18.59 24.18 48.15
CA LEU A 473 -17.25 23.82 47.66
C LEU A 473 -16.51 23.06 48.75
N ALA A 474 -15.86 21.95 48.40
CA ALA A 474 -14.97 21.23 49.32
C ALA A 474 -13.52 21.44 48.92
N ASP A 475 -12.64 21.63 49.91
CA ASP A 475 -11.18 21.66 49.79
C ASP A 475 -10.52 20.90 50.93
N ASP A 476 -9.19 21.02 51.10
CA ASP A 476 -8.43 20.34 52.15
C ASP A 476 -8.88 20.75 53.59
N ASP A 477 -9.52 21.92 53.73
CA ASP A 477 -9.99 22.45 55.03
C ASP A 477 -11.46 22.09 55.33
N GLY A 478 -12.17 21.47 54.40
CA GLY A 478 -13.54 20.98 54.54
C GLY A 478 -14.52 21.59 53.52
N GLU A 479 -15.81 21.53 53.86
CA GLU A 479 -16.89 22.08 53.04
C GLU A 479 -17.21 23.53 53.40
N HIS A 480 -17.30 24.37 52.40
CA HIS A 480 -17.60 25.80 52.50
C HIS A 480 -18.83 26.17 51.67
N HIS A 481 -19.78 26.86 52.31
CA HIS A 481 -20.99 27.32 51.67
C HIS A 481 -20.83 28.79 51.21
N HIS A 482 -21.14 29.03 49.93
CA HIS A 482 -21.10 30.37 49.36
C HIS A 482 -22.40 30.67 48.62
N SER A 483 -22.80 31.93 48.58
CA SER A 483 -23.88 32.38 47.72
C SER A 483 -23.59 33.74 47.11
N ALA A 484 -24.04 33.92 45.88
CA ALA A 484 -23.95 35.21 45.16
C ALA A 484 -25.11 35.39 44.16
N VAL A 485 -25.43 36.64 43.90
CA VAL A 485 -26.38 37.00 42.85
C VAL A 485 -25.59 37.47 41.64
N GLY A 486 -25.90 36.91 40.45
CA GLY A 486 -25.26 37.28 39.20
C GLY A 486 -26.27 37.38 38.07
N THR A 487 -25.78 37.74 36.89
CA THR A 487 -26.58 37.72 35.65
C THR A 487 -26.94 36.31 35.18
N GLY A 488 -26.27 35.33 35.78
CA GLY A 488 -26.48 33.89 35.61
C GLY A 488 -25.54 33.07 36.51
N PRO A 489 -25.65 31.73 36.51
CA PRO A 489 -24.89 30.89 37.45
C PRO A 489 -23.37 30.99 37.27
N VAL A 490 -22.91 31.19 36.04
CA VAL A 490 -21.48 31.36 35.71
C VAL A 490 -20.94 32.67 36.29
N ASP A 491 -21.68 33.77 36.15
CA ASP A 491 -21.30 35.06 36.69
C ASP A 491 -21.29 35.04 38.24
N ALA A 492 -22.32 34.47 38.84
CA ALA A 492 -22.40 34.34 40.28
C ALA A 492 -21.22 33.52 40.86
N LEU A 493 -20.86 32.38 40.23
CA LEU A 493 -19.72 31.57 40.65
C LEU A 493 -18.39 32.29 40.38
N ALA A 494 -18.26 33.04 39.30
CA ALA A 494 -17.06 33.81 39.02
C ALA A 494 -16.80 34.90 40.09
N GLN A 495 -17.85 35.52 40.62
CA GLN A 495 -17.78 36.47 41.76
C GLN A 495 -17.32 35.75 43.03
N ILE A 496 -17.90 34.56 43.35
CA ILE A 496 -17.50 33.75 44.50
C ILE A 496 -16.01 33.37 44.41
N LEU A 497 -15.57 32.96 43.23
CA LEU A 497 -14.19 32.52 43.00
C LEU A 497 -13.20 33.69 42.80
N GLY A 498 -13.68 34.93 42.61
CA GLY A 498 -12.85 36.12 42.39
C GLY A 498 -12.06 36.05 41.10
N VAL A 499 -12.68 35.60 39.98
CA VAL A 499 -12.08 35.46 38.68
C VAL A 499 -12.88 36.24 37.61
N GLU A 500 -12.22 36.69 36.58
CA GLU A 500 -12.84 37.28 35.39
C GLU A 500 -12.96 36.20 34.29
N VAL A 501 -14.15 35.99 33.74
CA VAL A 501 -14.38 35.10 32.62
C VAL A 501 -14.02 35.79 31.31
N LEU A 502 -13.01 35.31 30.61
CA LEU A 502 -12.56 35.86 29.32
C LEU A 502 -13.29 35.24 28.13
N GLY A 503 -13.75 34.00 28.25
CA GLY A 503 -14.47 33.31 27.21
C GLY A 503 -15.17 32.07 27.74
N LEU A 504 -16.31 31.76 27.16
CA LEU A 504 -17.08 30.54 27.40
C LEU A 504 -17.60 30.02 26.09
N SER A 505 -17.40 28.72 25.83
CA SER A 505 -18.05 28.01 24.73
C SER A 505 -18.59 26.68 25.22
N GLN A 506 -19.64 26.20 24.58
CA GLN A 506 -20.34 25.00 24.99
C GLN A 506 -20.96 24.31 23.78
N HIS A 507 -21.00 22.99 23.79
CA HIS A 507 -21.70 22.20 22.77
C HIS A 507 -22.14 20.86 23.37
N SER A 508 -22.99 20.12 22.63
CA SER A 508 -23.39 18.76 22.97
C SER A 508 -22.31 17.77 22.58
N THR A 509 -22.01 16.77 23.43
CA THR A 509 -20.99 15.76 23.17
C THR A 509 -21.41 14.67 22.18
N THR A 510 -22.73 14.49 22.02
CA THR A 510 -23.33 13.54 21.07
C THR A 510 -24.61 14.15 20.47
N ASP A 511 -25.14 13.56 19.42
CA ASP A 511 -26.47 13.91 18.90
C ASP A 511 -27.57 13.27 19.78
N GLY A 512 -28.67 13.98 19.97
CA GLY A 512 -29.85 13.47 20.67
C GLY A 512 -30.22 14.30 21.91
N SER A 513 -31.41 14.02 22.47
CA SER A 513 -31.98 14.75 23.61
C SER A 513 -31.38 14.39 24.97
N ASP A 514 -30.63 13.30 25.03
CA ASP A 514 -29.94 12.76 26.19
C ASP A 514 -28.42 13.01 26.17
N SER A 515 -27.98 13.86 25.24
CA SER A 515 -26.56 14.24 25.07
C SER A 515 -26.05 15.00 26.30
N GLY A 516 -24.82 14.70 26.70
CA GLY A 516 -24.07 15.50 27.66
C GLY A 516 -23.63 16.84 27.06
N ALA A 517 -23.29 17.80 27.94
CA ALA A 517 -22.73 19.08 27.58
C ALA A 517 -21.25 19.15 27.91
N ALA A 518 -20.43 19.62 26.98
CA ALA A 518 -19.04 20.01 27.22
C ALA A 518 -18.94 21.55 27.24
N THR A 519 -18.41 22.09 28.32
CA THR A 519 -18.19 23.54 28.49
C THR A 519 -16.70 23.84 28.67
N TYR A 520 -16.23 24.86 28.00
CA TYR A 520 -14.86 25.37 28.03
C TYR A 520 -14.87 26.80 28.55
N VAL A 521 -14.11 27.07 29.60
CA VAL A 521 -14.05 28.41 30.20
C VAL A 521 -12.61 28.87 30.29
N GLU A 522 -12.34 30.08 29.84
CA GLU A 522 -11.08 30.78 30.05
C GLU A 522 -11.30 31.86 31.10
N VAL A 523 -10.49 31.85 32.17
CA VAL A 523 -10.56 32.83 33.25
C VAL A 523 -9.25 33.59 33.43
N ARG A 524 -9.34 34.74 34.11
CA ARG A 524 -8.18 35.55 34.46
C ARG A 524 -8.24 35.98 35.93
N ARG A 525 -7.07 36.01 36.60
CA ARG A 525 -6.85 36.61 37.90
C ARG A 525 -5.42 37.16 37.98
N GLY A 526 -5.24 38.39 38.41
CA GLY A 526 -3.91 38.98 38.63
C GLY A 526 -2.97 38.93 37.44
N GLY A 527 -3.50 39.06 36.20
CA GLY A 527 -2.71 38.99 34.94
C GLY A 527 -2.41 37.60 34.42
N ARG A 528 -2.73 36.52 35.14
CA ARG A 528 -2.65 35.13 34.66
C ARG A 528 -3.98 34.67 34.11
N SER A 529 -3.97 33.89 33.03
CA SER A 529 -5.16 33.23 32.52
C SER A 529 -4.99 31.70 32.53
N ALA A 530 -6.10 31.00 32.69
CA ALA A 530 -6.14 29.53 32.68
C ALA A 530 -7.45 29.04 32.07
N TRP A 531 -7.39 27.83 31.54
CA TRP A 531 -8.53 27.11 31.00
C TRP A 531 -9.04 26.05 31.98
N GLY A 532 -10.34 25.78 31.92
CA GLY A 532 -11.00 24.66 32.54
C GLY A 532 -12.10 24.10 31.68
N VAL A 533 -12.37 22.83 31.84
CA VAL A 533 -13.37 22.08 31.06
C VAL A 533 -14.29 21.34 32.03
N GLY A 534 -15.58 21.36 31.73
CA GLY A 534 -16.59 20.59 32.48
C GLY A 534 -17.40 19.76 31.48
N ILE A 535 -17.63 18.50 31.80
CA ILE A 535 -18.45 17.58 31.03
C ILE A 535 -19.51 17.02 31.97
N ASP A 536 -20.78 17.23 31.65
CA ASP A 536 -21.89 16.78 32.51
C ASP A 536 -23.17 16.62 31.69
N GLY A 537 -24.10 15.81 32.16
CA GLY A 537 -25.45 15.71 31.60
C GLY A 537 -26.29 16.99 31.79
N SER A 538 -25.92 17.84 32.74
CA SER A 538 -26.53 19.15 32.98
C SER A 538 -25.65 20.28 32.42
N VAL A 539 -26.20 21.10 31.53
CA VAL A 539 -25.57 22.29 30.97
C VAL A 539 -25.04 23.22 32.05
N VAL A 540 -25.80 23.39 33.16
CA VAL A 540 -25.40 24.26 34.27
C VAL A 540 -24.25 23.63 35.08
N ALA A 541 -24.35 22.34 35.39
CA ALA A 541 -23.30 21.63 36.13
C ALA A 541 -21.98 21.61 35.30
N SER A 542 -22.05 21.36 34.02
CA SER A 542 -20.92 21.43 33.09
C SER A 542 -20.24 22.80 33.12
N SER A 543 -21.02 23.89 33.11
CA SER A 543 -20.50 25.27 33.14
C SER A 543 -19.86 25.60 34.52
N LEU A 544 -20.47 25.20 35.62
CA LEU A 544 -19.93 25.44 36.95
C LEU A 544 -18.62 24.64 37.19
N ASN A 545 -18.59 23.39 36.76
CA ASN A 545 -17.40 22.54 36.83
C ASN A 545 -16.26 23.09 35.97
N ALA A 546 -16.54 23.58 34.77
CA ALA A 546 -15.55 24.19 33.88
C ALA A 546 -14.94 25.44 34.53
N LEU A 547 -15.79 26.31 35.09
CA LEU A 547 -15.32 27.53 35.74
C LEU A 547 -14.49 27.24 37.00
N LEU A 548 -14.90 26.27 37.82
CA LEU A 548 -14.16 25.86 39.00
C LEU A 548 -12.80 25.28 38.63
N SER A 549 -12.76 24.41 37.64
CA SER A 549 -11.52 23.84 37.09
C SER A 549 -10.57 24.94 36.60
N ALA A 550 -11.07 25.89 35.84
CA ALA A 550 -10.28 27.03 35.36
C ALA A 550 -9.72 27.88 36.52
N ALA A 551 -10.53 28.13 37.54
CA ALA A 551 -10.11 28.88 38.73
C ALA A 551 -9.05 28.11 39.57
N ASN A 552 -9.15 26.79 39.64
CA ASN A 552 -8.16 25.94 40.28
C ASN A 552 -6.80 26.00 39.55
N ASN A 553 -6.80 26.08 38.22
CA ASN A 553 -5.59 26.19 37.39
C ASN A 553 -4.88 27.55 37.48
N LEU A 554 -5.46 28.55 38.17
CA LEU A 554 -4.83 29.84 38.41
C LEU A 554 -4.00 29.89 39.70
N VAL A 555 -3.99 28.85 40.50
CA VAL A 555 -3.28 28.79 41.82
C VAL A 555 -1.81 28.48 41.69
#